data_6fef75ca928a69f282833a93c14b5682
#
_entry.id   6fef75ca928a69f282833a93c14b5682
#
_cell.length_a   1.000
_cell.length_b   1.000
_cell.length_c   1.000
_cell.angle_alpha   90.00
_cell.angle_beta   90.00
_cell.angle_gamma   90.00
#
_symmetry.space_group_name_H-M   'P 1'
#
loop_
_entity.id
_entity.type
_entity.pdbx_description
1 polymer ?
#
loop_
_entity_poly.entity_id
_entity_poly.type
_entity_poly.pdbx_seq_one_letter_code
_entity_poly.pdbx_strand_id
1 'polypeptide(L)'
;MLLDRAATLTTKINTYQKLKNSAAEAELFATRAKQFETASLLIAGLRETLTALAEAGVPVDFEPSDGLGYADKARTLREAIKEDPAKVNDPPFDIKHAFTDRLNGIASAGHKAASAAWKTYVDKRAAFGADDVLSALGQVPQFRMSVAKIRQIRSEVATFGASLPADPKAAIASLDTLVSQHEAAWNTLAASDIPSGVVAFIRAAANSEALLSAYTSEVQTWLESRNLLGAFRIKLR
;
A
#
# COMPACT_ATOMS: atom_id res chain seq x y z
N MET A 1 1.47 -8.88 -75.80
CA MET A 1 2.15 -9.82 -74.89
C MET A 1 3.01 -9.11 -73.80
N LEU A 2 4.00 -8.23 -74.09
CA LEU A 2 4.78 -7.56 -73.06
C LEU A 2 4.00 -6.52 -72.27
N LEU A 3 3.16 -5.73 -72.91
CA LEU A 3 2.27 -4.73 -72.29
C LEU A 3 1.24 -5.36 -71.36
N ASP A 4 0.68 -6.51 -71.72
CA ASP A 4 -0.31 -7.23 -70.89
C ASP A 4 0.34 -7.81 -69.61
N ARG A 5 1.58 -8.30 -69.75
CA ARG A 5 2.36 -8.76 -68.60
C ARG A 5 2.75 -7.59 -67.64
N ALA A 6 3.10 -6.44 -68.21
CA ALA A 6 3.39 -5.26 -67.42
C ALA A 6 2.17 -4.74 -66.68
N ALA A 7 1.02 -4.66 -67.34
CA ALA A 7 -0.26 -4.28 -66.69
C ALA A 7 -0.65 -5.25 -65.60
N THR A 8 -0.51 -6.56 -65.82
CA THR A 8 -0.79 -7.59 -64.80
C THR A 8 0.15 -7.48 -63.58
N LEU A 9 1.44 -7.21 -63.85
CA LEU A 9 2.44 -7.02 -62.79
C LEU A 9 2.13 -5.77 -61.94
N THR A 10 1.79 -4.66 -62.59
CA THR A 10 1.41 -3.40 -61.92
C THR A 10 0.19 -3.63 -61.05
N THR A 11 -0.84 -4.35 -61.54
CA THR A 11 -2.03 -4.67 -60.74
C THR A 11 -1.65 -5.52 -59.50
N LYS A 12 -0.81 -6.53 -59.66
CA LYS A 12 -0.33 -7.37 -58.54
C LYS A 12 0.46 -6.56 -57.50
N ILE A 13 1.36 -5.66 -57.95
CA ILE A 13 2.11 -4.79 -57.06
C ILE A 13 1.19 -3.88 -56.28
N ASN A 14 0.20 -3.25 -56.93
CA ASN A 14 -0.77 -2.38 -56.27
C ASN A 14 -1.62 -3.15 -55.24
N THR A 15 -2.03 -4.36 -55.59
CA THR A 15 -2.79 -5.23 -54.65
C THR A 15 -1.92 -5.61 -53.45
N TYR A 16 -0.66 -5.98 -53.67
CA TYR A 16 0.27 -6.32 -52.62
C TYR A 16 0.50 -5.12 -51.67
N GLN A 17 0.72 -3.91 -52.23
CA GLN A 17 0.91 -2.69 -51.44
C GLN A 17 -0.34 -2.37 -50.60
N LYS A 18 -1.56 -2.51 -51.15
CA LYS A 18 -2.80 -2.35 -50.39
C LYS A 18 -2.90 -3.34 -49.25
N LEU A 19 -2.65 -4.63 -49.49
CA LEU A 19 -2.65 -5.65 -48.44
C LEU A 19 -1.63 -5.39 -47.35
N LYS A 20 -0.42 -4.97 -47.73
CA LYS A 20 0.64 -4.62 -46.77
C LYS A 20 0.25 -3.43 -45.90
N ASN A 21 -0.34 -2.38 -46.48
CA ASN A 21 -0.83 -1.23 -45.71
C ASN A 21 -1.97 -1.63 -44.76
N SER A 22 -2.93 -2.41 -45.24
CA SER A 22 -4.03 -2.90 -44.39
C SER A 22 -3.56 -3.79 -43.23
N ALA A 23 -2.53 -4.60 -43.47
CA ALA A 23 -1.92 -5.40 -42.40
C ALA A 23 -1.21 -4.53 -41.36
N ALA A 24 -0.47 -3.51 -41.79
CA ALA A 24 0.18 -2.56 -40.89
C ALA A 24 -0.84 -1.75 -40.04
N GLU A 25 -1.93 -1.32 -40.67
CA GLU A 25 -3.04 -0.66 -39.98
C GLU A 25 -3.69 -1.57 -38.94
N ALA A 26 -3.96 -2.83 -39.30
CA ALA A 26 -4.55 -3.82 -38.39
C ALA A 26 -3.63 -4.06 -37.15
N GLU A 27 -2.33 -4.16 -37.36
CA GLU A 27 -1.33 -4.31 -36.27
C GLU A 27 -1.33 -3.07 -35.36
N LEU A 28 -1.43 -1.88 -35.93
CA LEU A 28 -1.50 -0.62 -35.18
C LEU A 28 -2.78 -0.58 -34.33
N PHE A 29 -3.95 -0.92 -34.87
CA PHE A 29 -5.20 -0.99 -34.12
C PHE A 29 -5.14 -2.03 -32.99
N ALA A 30 -4.58 -3.21 -33.24
CA ALA A 30 -4.37 -4.22 -32.21
C ALA A 30 -3.49 -3.72 -31.06
N THR A 31 -2.42 -2.99 -31.40
CA THR A 31 -1.53 -2.36 -30.40
C THR A 31 -2.29 -1.32 -29.57
N ARG A 32 -3.11 -0.46 -30.18
CA ARG A 32 -3.92 0.53 -29.46
C ARG A 32 -4.96 -0.11 -28.56
N ALA A 33 -5.65 -1.13 -29.05
CA ALA A 33 -6.61 -1.89 -28.26
C ALA A 33 -5.96 -2.49 -27.01
N LYS A 34 -4.78 -3.10 -27.15
CA LYS A 34 -4.02 -3.65 -26.01
C LYS A 34 -3.58 -2.58 -25.02
N GLN A 35 -3.21 -1.39 -25.48
CA GLN A 35 -2.86 -0.26 -24.61
C GLN A 35 -4.06 0.18 -23.77
N PHE A 36 -5.24 0.29 -24.37
CA PHE A 36 -6.48 0.64 -23.65
C PHE A 36 -6.91 -0.46 -22.67
N GLU A 37 -6.82 -1.72 -23.07
CA GLU A 37 -7.11 -2.85 -22.20
C GLU A 37 -6.21 -2.81 -20.94
N THR A 38 -4.91 -2.66 -21.12
CA THR A 38 -3.95 -2.58 -20.02
C THR A 38 -4.26 -1.40 -19.10
N ALA A 39 -4.53 -0.22 -19.65
CA ALA A 39 -4.88 0.96 -18.85
C ALA A 39 -6.21 0.78 -18.10
N SER A 40 -7.20 0.15 -18.73
CA SER A 40 -8.49 -0.16 -18.12
C SER A 40 -8.34 -1.11 -16.92
N LEU A 41 -7.56 -2.18 -17.08
CA LEU A 41 -7.27 -3.14 -15.99
C LEU A 41 -6.54 -2.48 -14.82
N LEU A 42 -5.58 -1.61 -15.09
CA LEU A 42 -4.86 -0.87 -14.04
C LEU A 42 -5.80 0.03 -13.22
N ILE A 43 -6.66 0.78 -13.86
CA ILE A 43 -7.61 1.67 -13.18
C ILE A 43 -8.69 0.87 -12.45
N ALA A 44 -9.18 -0.24 -13.05
CA ALA A 44 -10.12 -1.13 -12.38
C ALA A 44 -9.51 -1.73 -11.10
N GLY A 45 -8.27 -2.23 -11.16
CA GLY A 45 -7.57 -2.76 -9.99
C GLY A 45 -7.32 -1.70 -8.91
N LEU A 46 -6.95 -0.47 -9.29
CA LEU A 46 -6.86 0.63 -8.33
C LEU A 46 -8.21 0.89 -7.64
N ARG A 47 -9.29 0.99 -8.42
CA ARG A 47 -10.63 1.22 -7.88
C ARG A 47 -11.05 0.11 -6.91
N GLU A 48 -10.82 -1.16 -7.25
CA GLU A 48 -11.08 -2.30 -6.38
C GLU A 48 -10.29 -2.19 -5.06
N THR A 49 -9.00 -1.87 -5.15
CA THR A 49 -8.14 -1.66 -3.98
C THR A 49 -8.66 -0.55 -3.06
N LEU A 50 -8.98 0.62 -3.62
CA LEU A 50 -9.50 1.75 -2.84
C LEU A 50 -10.86 1.43 -2.22
N THR A 51 -11.74 0.74 -2.95
CA THR A 51 -13.05 0.31 -2.45
C THR A 51 -12.89 -0.69 -1.30
N ALA A 52 -12.03 -1.69 -1.45
CA ALA A 52 -11.78 -2.70 -0.41
C ALA A 52 -11.21 -2.08 0.88
N LEU A 53 -10.29 -1.11 0.77
CA LEU A 53 -9.77 -0.35 1.91
C LEU A 53 -10.87 0.48 2.59
N ALA A 54 -11.67 1.20 1.82
CA ALA A 54 -12.77 2.01 2.34
C ALA A 54 -13.80 1.16 3.08
N GLU A 55 -14.21 0.01 2.50
CA GLU A 55 -15.12 -0.95 3.12
C GLU A 55 -14.54 -1.62 4.39
N ALA A 56 -13.22 -1.71 4.49
CA ALA A 56 -12.51 -2.19 5.66
C ALA A 56 -12.31 -1.09 6.73
N GLY A 57 -12.78 0.15 6.49
CA GLY A 57 -12.63 1.27 7.41
C GLY A 57 -11.27 1.96 7.36
N VAL A 58 -10.51 1.78 6.27
CA VAL A 58 -9.24 2.46 6.01
C VAL A 58 -9.44 3.52 4.92
N PRO A 59 -9.79 4.76 5.27
CA PRO A 59 -10.01 5.80 4.29
C PRO A 59 -8.71 6.19 3.60
N VAL A 60 -8.75 6.28 2.29
CA VAL A 60 -7.63 6.73 1.46
C VAL A 60 -7.95 8.11 0.93
N ASP A 61 -7.17 9.09 1.32
CA ASP A 61 -7.26 10.45 0.76
C ASP A 61 -6.48 10.48 -0.56
N PHE A 62 -7.21 10.28 -1.65
CA PHE A 62 -6.66 10.27 -2.99
C PHE A 62 -7.64 10.88 -3.99
N GLU A 63 -7.26 12.00 -4.56
CA GLU A 63 -7.93 12.61 -5.69
C GLU A 63 -7.03 12.54 -6.93
N PRO A 64 -7.49 11.87 -8.01
CA PRO A 64 -6.71 11.80 -9.24
C PRO A 64 -6.61 13.19 -9.89
N SER A 65 -5.39 13.67 -10.09
CA SER A 65 -5.17 14.94 -10.79
C SER A 65 -5.79 14.88 -12.19
N ASP A 66 -6.64 15.86 -12.51
CA ASP A 66 -7.32 15.99 -13.81
C ASP A 66 -8.19 14.78 -14.23
N GLY A 67 -8.72 14.02 -13.24
CA GLY A 67 -9.52 12.82 -13.52
C GLY A 67 -10.75 13.08 -14.40
N LEU A 68 -11.44 14.20 -14.20
CA LEU A 68 -12.58 14.61 -15.02
C LEU A 68 -12.15 14.96 -16.44
N GLY A 69 -11.04 15.68 -16.62
CA GLY A 69 -10.48 16.01 -17.92
C GLY A 69 -10.13 14.77 -18.75
N TYR A 70 -9.62 13.70 -18.11
CA TYR A 70 -9.38 12.44 -18.81
C TYR A 70 -10.66 11.71 -19.19
N ALA A 71 -11.69 11.74 -18.34
CA ALA A 71 -12.99 11.16 -18.67
C ALA A 71 -13.61 11.86 -19.89
N ASP A 72 -13.51 13.17 -19.97
CA ASP A 72 -14.01 13.94 -21.11
C ASP A 72 -13.20 13.68 -22.38
N LYS A 73 -11.87 13.62 -22.31
CA LYS A 73 -11.02 13.23 -23.44
C LYS A 73 -11.36 11.82 -23.93
N ALA A 74 -11.53 10.87 -23.02
CA ALA A 74 -11.93 9.49 -23.39
C ALA A 74 -13.28 9.44 -24.05
N ARG A 75 -14.25 10.24 -23.59
CA ARG A 75 -15.58 10.36 -24.22
C ARG A 75 -15.47 10.95 -25.63
N THR A 76 -14.71 12.02 -25.80
CA THR A 76 -14.47 12.64 -27.12
C THR A 76 -13.78 11.68 -28.07
N LEU A 77 -12.77 10.95 -27.63
CA LEU A 77 -12.11 9.92 -28.44
C LEU A 77 -13.09 8.80 -28.84
N ARG A 78 -13.92 8.33 -27.92
CA ARG A 78 -14.93 7.30 -28.20
C ARG A 78 -15.90 7.71 -29.30
N GLU A 79 -16.38 8.95 -29.27
CA GLU A 79 -17.29 9.46 -30.31
C GLU A 79 -16.54 9.61 -31.66
N ALA A 80 -15.31 10.11 -31.62
CA ALA A 80 -14.48 10.22 -32.82
C ALA A 80 -14.22 8.87 -33.50
N ILE A 81 -13.91 7.81 -32.71
CA ILE A 81 -13.68 6.45 -33.23
C ILE A 81 -14.94 5.83 -33.81
N LYS A 82 -16.13 6.16 -33.29
CA LYS A 82 -17.40 5.68 -33.86
C LYS A 82 -17.64 6.22 -35.27
N GLU A 83 -17.21 7.44 -35.53
CA GLU A 83 -17.33 8.06 -36.85
C GLU A 83 -16.25 7.51 -37.82
N ASP A 84 -14.99 7.45 -37.34
CA ASP A 84 -13.86 6.98 -38.13
C ASP A 84 -12.82 6.30 -37.19
N PRO A 85 -12.66 4.98 -37.25
CA PRO A 85 -11.68 4.26 -36.43
C PRO A 85 -10.24 4.75 -36.58
N ALA A 86 -9.85 5.32 -37.73
CA ALA A 86 -8.51 5.82 -37.98
C ALA A 86 -8.13 7.00 -37.05
N LYS A 87 -9.12 7.73 -36.54
CA LYS A 87 -8.92 8.87 -35.62
C LYS A 87 -8.24 8.48 -34.30
N VAL A 88 -8.20 7.20 -33.96
CA VAL A 88 -7.43 6.72 -32.80
C VAL A 88 -5.93 7.03 -32.90
N ASN A 89 -5.42 7.29 -34.10
CA ASN A 89 -4.02 7.59 -34.38
C ASN A 89 -3.76 9.07 -34.63
N ASP A 90 -4.80 9.89 -34.68
CA ASP A 90 -4.67 11.34 -34.99
C ASP A 90 -4.31 12.15 -33.74
N PRO A 91 -3.49 13.20 -33.90
CA PRO A 91 -3.46 14.27 -32.91
C PRO A 91 -4.88 14.91 -32.80
N PRO A 92 -5.41 15.20 -31.61
CA PRO A 92 -4.78 15.27 -30.28
C PRO A 92 -4.86 13.99 -29.46
N PHE A 93 -5.22 12.85 -30.04
CA PHE A 93 -5.41 11.59 -29.33
C PHE A 93 -4.10 10.77 -29.26
N ASP A 94 -3.04 11.36 -28.81
CA ASP A 94 -1.80 10.63 -28.51
C ASP A 94 -2.05 9.60 -27.40
N ILE A 95 -2.43 8.38 -27.80
CA ILE A 95 -2.84 7.32 -26.90
C ILE A 95 -1.75 6.99 -25.89
N LYS A 96 -0.49 7.01 -26.30
CA LYS A 96 0.62 6.71 -25.39
C LYS A 96 0.77 7.78 -24.33
N HIS A 97 1.00 9.03 -24.71
CA HIS A 97 1.35 10.10 -23.78
C HIS A 97 0.14 10.77 -23.14
N ALA A 98 -0.95 10.92 -23.90
CA ALA A 98 -2.16 11.57 -23.37
C ALA A 98 -3.05 10.66 -22.54
N PHE A 99 -3.00 9.34 -22.73
CA PHE A 99 -3.82 8.39 -21.99
C PHE A 99 -2.97 7.40 -21.18
N THR A 100 -2.21 6.51 -21.81
CA THR A 100 -1.55 5.39 -21.12
C THR A 100 -0.58 5.86 -20.07
N ASP A 101 0.34 6.77 -20.39
CA ASP A 101 1.33 7.27 -19.44
C ASP A 101 0.69 8.03 -18.27
N ARG A 102 -0.38 8.76 -18.56
CA ARG A 102 -1.11 9.52 -17.54
C ARG A 102 -1.94 8.60 -16.63
N LEU A 103 -2.65 7.63 -17.18
CA LEU A 103 -3.39 6.65 -16.40
C LEU A 103 -2.47 5.78 -15.53
N ASN A 104 -1.30 5.42 -16.04
CA ASN A 104 -0.24 4.77 -15.25
C ASN A 104 0.23 5.67 -14.09
N GLY A 105 0.39 6.96 -14.33
CA GLY A 105 0.73 7.94 -13.29
C GLY A 105 -0.34 8.02 -12.20
N ILE A 106 -1.62 8.09 -12.58
CA ILE A 106 -2.76 8.08 -11.66
C ILE A 106 -2.79 6.78 -10.85
N ALA A 107 -2.66 5.62 -11.51
CA ALA A 107 -2.66 4.33 -10.84
C ALA A 107 -1.51 4.22 -9.84
N SER A 108 -0.29 4.62 -10.22
CA SER A 108 0.88 4.62 -9.34
C SER A 108 0.69 5.53 -8.13
N ALA A 109 0.19 6.75 -8.33
CA ALA A 109 -0.09 7.68 -7.25
C ALA A 109 -1.18 7.15 -6.30
N GLY A 110 -2.25 6.55 -6.84
CA GLY A 110 -3.32 5.94 -6.06
C GLY A 110 -2.83 4.76 -5.22
N HIS A 111 -2.04 3.86 -5.78
CA HIS A 111 -1.44 2.76 -5.02
C HIS A 111 -0.48 3.25 -3.94
N LYS A 112 0.29 4.30 -4.20
CA LYS A 112 1.15 4.92 -3.18
C LYS A 112 0.32 5.52 -2.04
N ALA A 113 -0.77 6.21 -2.34
CA ALA A 113 -1.69 6.75 -1.34
C ALA A 113 -2.35 5.64 -0.53
N ALA A 114 -2.82 4.56 -1.18
CA ALA A 114 -3.39 3.39 -0.53
C ALA A 114 -2.39 2.72 0.43
N SER A 115 -1.15 2.52 -0.01
CA SER A 115 -0.08 1.94 0.82
C SER A 115 0.26 2.83 2.02
N ALA A 116 0.28 4.15 1.85
CA ALA A 116 0.53 5.09 2.94
C ALA A 116 -0.63 5.10 3.96
N ALA A 117 -1.88 5.06 3.48
CA ALA A 117 -3.06 4.97 4.34
C ALA A 117 -3.08 3.67 5.13
N TRP A 118 -2.80 2.54 4.48
CA TRP A 118 -2.67 1.24 5.15
C TRP A 118 -1.60 1.24 6.23
N LYS A 119 -0.40 1.72 5.89
CA LYS A 119 0.69 1.85 6.86
C LYS A 119 0.28 2.71 8.05
N THR A 120 -0.34 3.86 7.81
CA THR A 120 -0.82 4.76 8.86
C THR A 120 -1.87 4.08 9.76
N TYR A 121 -2.76 3.28 9.16
CA TYR A 121 -3.75 2.51 9.89
C TYR A 121 -3.09 1.50 10.84
N VAL A 122 -2.14 0.70 10.31
CA VAL A 122 -1.40 -0.30 11.11
C VAL A 122 -0.62 0.37 12.23
N ASP A 123 0.12 1.46 11.94
CA ASP A 123 0.91 2.20 12.92
C ASP A 123 0.04 2.78 14.05
N LYS A 124 -1.16 3.27 13.73
CA LYS A 124 -2.12 3.77 14.74
C LYS A 124 -2.73 2.64 15.57
N ARG A 125 -3.06 1.51 14.94
CA ARG A 125 -3.70 0.38 15.61
C ARG A 125 -2.75 -0.34 16.53
N ALA A 126 -1.47 -0.38 16.19
CA ALA A 126 -0.39 -1.04 16.92
C ALA A 126 0.70 -0.02 17.31
N ALA A 127 0.30 1.05 17.99
CA ALA A 127 1.22 2.08 18.51
C ALA A 127 2.08 1.49 19.64
N PHE A 128 3.02 0.63 19.28
CA PHE A 128 4.02 0.09 20.20
C PHE A 128 5.14 1.11 20.38
N GLY A 129 5.39 1.52 21.60
CA GLY A 129 6.45 2.48 21.92
C GLY A 129 7.88 1.97 21.73
N ALA A 130 8.85 2.72 22.24
CA ALA A 130 10.27 2.42 22.07
C ALA A 130 10.69 1.06 22.66
N ASP A 131 11.73 0.46 22.08
CA ASP A 131 12.24 -0.87 22.47
C ASP A 131 13.21 -0.83 23.67
N ASP A 132 13.59 0.36 24.11
CA ASP A 132 14.60 0.54 25.18
C ASP A 132 14.19 -0.17 26.48
N VAL A 133 12.92 -0.01 26.87
CA VAL A 133 12.38 -0.65 28.08
C VAL A 133 12.32 -2.17 27.93
N LEU A 134 11.93 -2.68 26.76
CA LEU A 134 11.95 -4.12 26.49
C LEU A 134 13.36 -4.69 26.49
N SER A 135 14.34 -3.93 26.00
CA SER A 135 15.74 -4.29 26.04
C SER A 135 16.23 -4.45 27.47
N ALA A 136 15.88 -3.51 28.36
CA ALA A 136 16.22 -3.58 29.77
C ALA A 136 15.53 -4.77 30.48
N LEU A 137 14.24 -4.96 30.27
CA LEU A 137 13.49 -6.09 30.82
C LEU A 137 14.05 -7.45 30.36
N GLY A 138 14.52 -7.53 29.13
CA GLY A 138 15.14 -8.73 28.56
C GLY A 138 16.45 -9.15 29.23
N GLN A 139 17.11 -8.24 30.00
CA GLN A 139 18.27 -8.58 30.83
C GLN A 139 17.88 -9.41 32.06
N VAL A 140 16.64 -9.32 32.52
CA VAL A 140 16.16 -10.06 33.67
C VAL A 140 15.74 -11.48 33.21
N PRO A 141 16.38 -12.55 33.72
CA PRO A 141 16.19 -13.92 33.19
C PRO A 141 14.73 -14.36 33.15
N GLN A 142 13.94 -14.04 34.16
CA GLN A 142 12.53 -14.41 34.29
C GLN A 142 11.62 -13.76 33.23
N PHE A 143 12.03 -12.64 32.62
CA PHE A 143 11.21 -11.90 31.62
C PHE A 143 11.62 -12.20 30.19
N ARG A 144 12.74 -12.88 29.95
CA ARG A 144 13.29 -13.08 28.61
C ARG A 144 12.29 -13.68 27.64
N MET A 145 11.54 -14.69 28.06
CA MET A 145 10.56 -15.36 27.18
C MET A 145 9.40 -14.44 26.79
N SER A 146 8.85 -13.71 27.76
CA SER A 146 7.74 -12.76 27.52
C SER A 146 8.21 -11.60 26.64
N VAL A 147 9.40 -11.05 26.90
CA VAL A 147 9.99 -9.99 26.08
C VAL A 147 10.25 -10.47 24.65
N ALA A 148 10.80 -11.69 24.49
CA ALA A 148 11.00 -12.26 23.16
C ALA A 148 9.68 -12.40 22.39
N LYS A 149 8.60 -12.88 23.06
CA LYS A 149 7.27 -12.98 22.47
C LYS A 149 6.69 -11.61 22.07
N ILE A 150 6.81 -10.60 22.94
CA ILE A 150 6.39 -9.20 22.63
C ILE A 150 7.14 -8.69 21.39
N ARG A 151 8.45 -8.87 21.30
CA ARG A 151 9.26 -8.45 20.18
C ARG A 151 8.89 -9.17 18.89
N GLN A 152 8.67 -10.47 18.96
CA GLN A 152 8.19 -11.26 17.83
C GLN A 152 6.90 -10.68 17.26
N ILE A 153 5.89 -10.41 18.11
CA ILE A 153 4.61 -9.85 17.70
C ILE A 153 4.80 -8.47 17.07
N ARG A 154 5.64 -7.60 17.67
CA ARG A 154 5.96 -6.29 17.09
C ARG A 154 6.57 -6.40 15.69
N SER A 155 7.46 -7.36 15.48
CA SER A 155 8.06 -7.64 14.17
C SER A 155 7.02 -8.12 13.16
N GLU A 156 6.10 -9.01 13.57
CA GLU A 156 5.00 -9.47 12.73
C GLU A 156 4.08 -8.32 12.32
N VAL A 157 3.71 -7.44 13.26
CA VAL A 157 2.89 -6.25 12.97
C VAL A 157 3.61 -5.29 12.01
N ALA A 158 4.91 -5.07 12.18
CA ALA A 158 5.68 -4.23 11.26
C ALA A 158 5.63 -4.76 9.82
N THR A 159 5.59 -6.11 9.65
CA THR A 159 5.44 -6.75 8.35
C THR A 159 4.07 -6.45 7.72
N PHE A 160 2.99 -6.38 8.52
CA PHE A 160 1.66 -5.98 8.02
C PHE A 160 1.64 -4.57 7.44
N GLY A 161 2.37 -3.64 8.03
CA GLY A 161 2.45 -2.26 7.54
C GLY A 161 3.33 -2.08 6.30
N ALA A 162 4.18 -3.06 5.98
CA ALA A 162 5.15 -2.93 4.90
C ALA A 162 4.55 -3.09 3.50
N SER A 163 3.43 -3.80 3.35
CA SER A 163 2.80 -4.07 2.06
C SER A 163 1.29 -3.95 2.14
N LEU A 164 0.69 -3.50 1.03
CA LEU A 164 -0.76 -3.42 0.90
C LEU A 164 -1.35 -4.84 0.83
N PRO A 165 -2.33 -5.19 1.68
CA PRO A 165 -2.93 -6.52 1.66
C PRO A 165 -3.89 -6.70 0.47
N ALA A 166 -3.97 -7.92 -0.05
CA ALA A 166 -4.95 -8.29 -1.06
C ALA A 166 -6.39 -8.30 -0.50
N ASP A 167 -6.54 -8.70 0.76
CA ASP A 167 -7.81 -8.65 1.50
C ASP A 167 -7.63 -7.80 2.78
N PRO A 168 -8.00 -6.51 2.75
CA PRO A 168 -7.87 -5.63 3.90
C PRO A 168 -8.70 -6.06 5.11
N LYS A 169 -9.89 -6.65 4.92
CA LYS A 169 -10.75 -7.09 6.04
C LYS A 169 -10.11 -8.26 6.80
N ALA A 170 -9.61 -9.25 6.07
CA ALA A 170 -8.90 -10.37 6.67
C ALA A 170 -7.59 -9.93 7.35
N ALA A 171 -6.87 -9.00 6.74
CA ALA A 171 -5.65 -8.44 7.31
C ALA A 171 -5.91 -7.69 8.63
N ILE A 172 -7.00 -6.90 8.71
CA ILE A 172 -7.41 -6.21 9.96
C ILE A 172 -7.73 -7.22 11.05
N ALA A 173 -8.49 -8.28 10.77
CA ALA A 173 -8.80 -9.32 11.74
C ALA A 173 -7.52 -10.01 12.28
N SER A 174 -6.55 -10.25 11.39
CA SER A 174 -5.25 -10.80 11.77
C SER A 174 -4.43 -9.83 12.63
N LEU A 175 -4.44 -8.53 12.28
CA LEU A 175 -3.80 -7.46 13.05
C LEU A 175 -4.41 -7.35 14.45
N ASP A 176 -5.74 -7.39 14.57
CA ASP A 176 -6.44 -7.36 15.86
C ASP A 176 -6.07 -8.57 16.74
N THR A 177 -5.89 -9.74 16.11
CA THR A 177 -5.39 -10.93 16.80
C THR A 177 -3.97 -10.71 17.33
N LEU A 178 -3.07 -10.14 16.55
CA LEU A 178 -1.70 -9.82 16.99
C LEU A 178 -1.69 -8.78 18.11
N VAL A 179 -2.51 -7.74 18.03
CA VAL A 179 -2.66 -6.75 19.11
C VAL A 179 -3.12 -7.41 20.37
N SER A 180 -4.13 -8.30 20.31
CA SER A 180 -4.62 -9.05 21.47
C SER A 180 -3.54 -9.98 22.06
N GLN A 181 -2.75 -10.64 21.22
CA GLN A 181 -1.62 -11.46 21.66
C GLN A 181 -0.52 -10.62 22.33
N HIS A 182 -0.27 -9.42 21.82
CA HIS A 182 0.66 -8.46 22.43
C HIS A 182 0.20 -8.08 23.84
N GLU A 183 -1.07 -7.79 24.01
CA GLU A 183 -1.65 -7.50 25.33
C GLU A 183 -1.56 -8.69 26.29
N ALA A 184 -1.88 -9.88 25.81
CA ALA A 184 -1.75 -11.11 26.59
C ALA A 184 -0.30 -11.37 27.03
N ALA A 185 0.67 -11.12 26.16
CA ALA A 185 2.09 -11.25 26.50
C ALA A 185 2.53 -10.26 27.59
N TRP A 186 2.04 -9.02 27.55
CA TRP A 186 2.22 -8.05 28.63
C TRP A 186 1.56 -8.49 29.96
N ASN A 187 0.36 -9.06 29.88
CA ASN A 187 -0.34 -9.56 31.08
C ASN A 187 0.38 -10.75 31.71
N THR A 188 1.03 -11.58 30.89
CA THR A 188 1.89 -12.66 31.39
C THR A 188 3.10 -12.13 32.14
N LEU A 189 3.70 -11.02 31.69
CA LEU A 189 4.74 -10.31 32.42
C LEU A 189 4.22 -9.80 33.77
N ALA A 190 2.98 -9.32 33.82
CA ALA A 190 2.34 -8.82 35.04
C ALA A 190 2.04 -9.91 36.08
N ALA A 191 1.80 -11.12 35.62
CA ALA A 191 1.51 -12.27 36.52
C ALA A 191 2.75 -12.82 37.24
N SER A 192 3.96 -12.35 36.92
CA SER A 192 5.22 -12.82 37.48
C SER A 192 5.68 -11.94 38.64
N ASP A 193 5.11 -12.04 39.82
CA ASP A 193 5.54 -11.39 41.09
C ASP A 193 5.99 -9.91 40.98
N ILE A 194 5.45 -9.19 40.00
CA ILE A 194 5.70 -7.76 39.80
C ILE A 194 4.48 -7.00 40.36
N PRO A 195 4.67 -6.02 41.23
CA PRO A 195 3.59 -5.17 41.69
C PRO A 195 2.84 -4.54 40.53
N SER A 196 1.50 -4.50 40.58
CA SER A 196 0.65 -4.03 39.47
C SER A 196 0.98 -2.57 39.06
N GLY A 197 1.35 -1.72 40.03
CA GLY A 197 1.80 -0.34 39.77
C GLY A 197 3.08 -0.29 38.94
N VAL A 198 4.01 -1.20 39.19
CA VAL A 198 5.26 -1.30 38.42
C VAL A 198 4.98 -1.76 37.00
N VAL A 199 4.13 -2.76 36.81
CA VAL A 199 3.74 -3.22 35.47
C VAL A 199 3.07 -2.11 34.68
N ALA A 200 2.11 -1.40 35.31
CA ALA A 200 1.42 -0.28 34.67
C ALA A 200 2.40 0.83 34.23
N PHE A 201 3.35 1.19 35.10
CA PHE A 201 4.39 2.15 34.78
C PHE A 201 5.28 1.69 33.61
N ILE A 202 5.80 0.47 33.68
CA ILE A 202 6.67 -0.10 32.63
C ILE A 202 5.92 -0.19 31.30
N ARG A 203 4.66 -0.64 31.31
CA ARG A 203 3.82 -0.73 30.10
C ARG A 203 3.57 0.65 29.48
N ALA A 204 3.26 1.66 30.32
CA ALA A 204 3.09 3.03 29.85
C ALA A 204 4.39 3.58 29.24
N ALA A 205 5.52 3.40 29.91
CA ALA A 205 6.83 3.84 29.42
C ALA A 205 7.23 3.11 28.12
N ALA A 206 6.89 1.82 27.97
CA ALA A 206 7.20 1.05 26.77
C ALA A 206 6.28 1.35 25.58
N ASN A 207 5.03 1.77 25.81
CA ASN A 207 4.07 2.00 24.73
C ASN A 207 4.02 3.46 24.25
N SER A 208 4.29 4.42 25.14
CA SER A 208 4.32 5.84 24.74
C SER A 208 5.11 6.68 25.72
N GLU A 209 4.48 7.08 26.81
CA GLU A 209 5.06 7.91 27.87
C GLU A 209 4.35 7.59 29.18
N ALA A 210 5.11 7.33 30.23
CA ALA A 210 4.56 7.21 31.57
C ALA A 210 4.50 8.61 32.21
N LEU A 211 3.39 8.92 32.84
CA LEU A 211 3.28 10.14 33.64
C LEU A 211 4.24 10.07 34.84
N LEU A 212 4.86 11.19 35.20
CA LEU A 212 5.76 11.24 36.36
C LEU A 212 5.01 10.85 37.67
N SER A 213 3.72 11.12 37.78
CA SER A 213 2.88 10.70 38.88
C SER A 213 2.75 9.17 39.05
N ALA A 214 2.98 8.41 37.99
CA ALA A 214 3.01 6.95 38.03
C ALA A 214 4.38 6.39 38.50
N TYR A 215 5.40 7.22 38.62
CA TYR A 215 6.71 6.88 39.17
C TYR A 215 6.66 7.00 40.71
N THR A 216 6.08 6.00 41.34
CA THR A 216 5.91 5.91 42.80
C THR A 216 7.19 5.36 43.46
N SER A 217 7.27 5.47 44.82
CA SER A 217 8.37 4.88 45.60
C SER A 217 8.45 3.35 45.39
N GLU A 218 7.30 2.67 45.21
CA GLU A 218 7.27 1.24 44.91
C GLU A 218 7.94 0.94 43.56
N VAL A 219 7.63 1.74 42.53
CA VAL A 219 8.22 1.64 41.19
C VAL A 219 9.72 1.88 41.27
N GLN A 220 10.14 2.93 41.95
CA GLN A 220 11.56 3.26 42.16
C GLN A 220 12.30 2.09 42.80
N THR A 221 11.84 1.63 43.96
CA THR A 221 12.50 0.55 44.73
C THR A 221 12.59 -0.74 43.90
N TRP A 222 11.54 -1.05 43.14
CA TRP A 222 11.54 -2.23 42.28
C TRP A 222 12.55 -2.12 41.15
N LEU A 223 12.61 -0.97 40.45
CA LEU A 223 13.58 -0.71 39.37
C LEU A 223 15.04 -0.69 39.90
N GLU A 224 15.28 -0.12 41.07
CA GLU A 224 16.59 -0.13 41.72
C GLU A 224 17.03 -1.56 42.05
N SER A 225 16.15 -2.35 42.67
CA SER A 225 16.46 -3.76 43.03
C SER A 225 16.84 -4.64 41.82
N ARG A 226 16.42 -4.25 40.61
CA ARG A 226 16.70 -4.96 39.35
C ARG A 226 17.75 -4.28 38.48
N ASN A 227 18.35 -3.18 38.98
CA ASN A 227 19.30 -2.36 38.22
C ASN A 227 18.76 -1.84 36.86
N LEU A 228 17.46 -1.48 36.84
CA LEU A 228 16.76 -1.06 35.63
C LEU A 228 16.57 0.47 35.52
N LEU A 229 16.95 1.26 36.50
CA LEU A 229 16.76 2.72 36.48
C LEU A 229 17.43 3.39 35.28
N GLY A 230 18.59 2.94 34.86
CA GLY A 230 19.33 3.47 33.71
C GLY A 230 18.62 3.27 32.34
N ALA A 231 17.60 2.42 32.29
CA ALA A 231 16.81 2.18 31.08
C ALA A 231 15.69 3.22 30.87
N PHE A 232 15.39 4.02 31.89
CA PHE A 232 14.34 5.02 31.87
C PHE A 232 14.92 6.42 31.79
N ARG A 233 14.34 7.27 30.96
CA ARG A 233 14.72 8.68 30.81
C ARG A 233 13.50 9.55 31.02
N ILE A 234 13.67 10.64 31.75
CA ILE A 234 12.64 11.67 31.91
C ILE A 234 12.81 12.66 30.74
N LYS A 235 11.75 12.88 29.99
CA LYS A 235 11.69 13.90 28.95
C LYS A 235 10.70 14.99 29.39
N LEU A 236 11.18 16.19 29.54
CA LEU A 236 10.35 17.38 29.79
C LEU A 236 9.79 17.85 28.43
N ARG A 237 8.49 18.10 28.38
CA ARG A 237 7.82 18.73 27.25
C ARG A 237 7.68 20.22 27.45
#